data_c666c973a6427814aad305a90499962e
#
_entry.id   c666c973a6427814aad305a90499962e
#
_cell.length_a   1.000
_cell.length_b   1.000
_cell.length_c   1.000
_cell.angle_alpha   90.00
_cell.angle_beta   90.00
_cell.angle_gamma   90.00
#
_symmetry.space_group_name_H-M   'P 1'
#
loop_
_entity.id
_entity.type
_entity.pdbx_description
1 polymer ?
#
loop_
_entity_poly.entity_id
_entity_poly.type
_entity_poly.pdbx_seq_one_letter_code
_entity_poly.pdbx_strand_id
1 'polypeptide(L)'
;MHPYIEFVNPHLGRMLTDIGLNKRFLRGTGVYLYDEQQQEYLDCIAAYGALPFGYNPPEIWEALHGVESRQEPSFIQPSLLEAAGNLAARLVEVAPVGLKQVTFANSGAEAVEAAFKLCRAKTGKMNILSTTNSFHGKTLGALSATGNISYQKAFGAPANGFKQIPYGDIQALESYL
;
A
#
# COMPACT_ATOMS: atom_id res chain seq x y z
N MET A 1 -10.27 28.56 -5.88
CA MET A 1 -9.41 27.70 -5.02
C MET A 1 -9.50 26.28 -5.56
N HIS A 2 -8.41 25.49 -5.55
CA HIS A 2 -8.48 24.11 -6.05
C HIS A 2 -9.33 23.25 -5.11
N PRO A 3 -10.31 22.44 -5.60
CA PRO A 3 -11.21 21.64 -4.76
C PRO A 3 -10.49 20.73 -3.75
N TYR A 4 -9.32 20.21 -4.09
CA TYR A 4 -8.50 19.43 -3.17
C TYR A 4 -8.10 20.22 -1.91
N ILE A 5 -7.72 21.50 -2.08
CA ILE A 5 -7.36 22.40 -0.97
C ILE A 5 -8.57 22.72 -0.12
N GLU A 6 -9.72 22.91 -0.75
CA GLU A 6 -10.96 23.30 -0.07
C GLU A 6 -11.61 22.12 0.67
N PHE A 7 -11.71 20.95 0.02
CA PHE A 7 -12.56 19.86 0.50
C PHE A 7 -11.83 18.59 0.93
N VAL A 8 -10.51 18.45 0.64
CA VAL A 8 -9.77 17.22 0.97
C VAL A 8 -8.74 17.48 2.07
N ASN A 9 -7.74 18.28 1.82
CA ASN A 9 -6.69 18.56 2.80
C ASN A 9 -6.08 19.95 2.60
N PRO A 10 -6.60 20.99 3.32
CA PRO A 10 -6.12 22.35 3.20
C PRO A 10 -4.63 22.52 3.55
N HIS A 11 -4.13 21.77 4.53
CA HIS A 11 -2.72 21.87 4.96
C HIS A 11 -1.77 21.27 3.92
N LEU A 12 -2.05 20.07 3.45
CA LEU A 12 -1.27 19.42 2.41
C LEU A 12 -1.33 20.20 1.10
N GLY A 13 -2.49 20.69 0.72
CA GLY A 13 -2.67 21.48 -0.50
C GLY A 13 -1.84 22.78 -0.47
N ARG A 14 -1.80 23.49 0.65
CA ARG A 14 -0.92 24.66 0.81
C ARG A 14 0.55 24.28 0.72
N MET A 15 0.97 23.26 1.47
CA MET A 15 2.36 22.79 1.44
C MET A 15 2.79 22.41 0.01
N LEU A 16 1.97 21.68 -0.74
CA LEU A 16 2.25 21.32 -2.13
C LEU A 16 2.37 22.56 -3.03
N THR A 17 1.56 23.58 -2.77
CA THR A 17 1.64 24.87 -3.48
C THR A 17 2.94 25.58 -3.19
N ASP A 18 3.34 25.65 -1.93
CA ASP A 18 4.55 26.35 -1.48
C ASP A 18 5.84 25.73 -2.06
N ILE A 19 5.83 24.42 -2.30
CA ILE A 19 6.98 23.70 -2.90
C ILE A 19 6.85 23.48 -4.42
N GLY A 20 5.84 24.08 -5.06
CA GLY A 20 5.66 24.03 -6.52
C GLY A 20 5.15 22.67 -7.06
N LEU A 21 4.58 21.83 -6.20
CA LEU A 21 4.00 20.53 -6.56
C LEU A 21 2.46 20.57 -6.69
N ASN A 22 1.88 21.76 -6.87
CA ASN A 22 0.44 21.96 -7.05
C ASN A 22 -0.01 21.84 -8.52
N LYS A 23 0.75 21.16 -9.34
CA LYS A 23 0.43 20.96 -10.75
C LYS A 23 -0.81 20.08 -10.91
N ARG A 24 -1.59 20.39 -11.94
CA ARG A 24 -2.73 19.60 -12.35
C ARG A 24 -2.35 18.77 -13.56
N PHE A 25 -2.21 17.46 -13.33
CA PHE A 25 -1.95 16.51 -14.40
C PHE A 25 -3.26 16.02 -15.00
N LEU A 26 -3.40 16.11 -16.32
CA LEU A 26 -4.60 15.70 -17.05
C LEU A 26 -4.44 14.38 -17.79
N ARG A 27 -3.21 13.95 -18.04
CA ARG A 27 -2.92 12.70 -18.75
C ARG A 27 -1.69 12.02 -18.14
N GLY A 28 -1.69 10.70 -18.13
CA GLY A 28 -0.53 9.87 -17.79
C GLY A 28 -0.40 8.73 -18.78
N THR A 29 0.82 8.41 -19.21
CA THR A 29 1.10 7.30 -20.12
C THR A 29 2.47 6.71 -19.80
N GLY A 30 2.53 5.41 -19.53
CA GLY A 30 3.77 4.75 -19.12
C GLY A 30 4.36 5.41 -17.88
N VAL A 31 5.52 6.02 -18.01
CA VAL A 31 6.22 6.71 -16.90
C VAL A 31 6.08 8.23 -16.93
N TYR A 32 5.24 8.75 -17.82
CA TYR A 32 5.12 10.20 -18.06
C TYR A 32 3.75 10.73 -17.62
N LEU A 33 3.76 11.93 -17.04
CA LEU A 33 2.60 12.74 -16.71
C LEU A 33 2.58 14.01 -17.60
N TYR A 34 1.39 14.50 -17.89
CA TYR A 34 1.20 15.72 -18.71
C TYR A 34 0.25 16.66 -17.98
N ASP A 35 0.68 17.92 -17.82
CA ASP A 35 -0.13 18.96 -17.16
C ASP A 35 -1.14 19.62 -18.14
N GLU A 36 -1.83 20.66 -17.67
CA GLU A 36 -2.82 21.41 -18.44
C GLU A 36 -2.21 22.10 -19.67
N GLN A 37 -0.92 22.40 -19.66
CA GLN A 37 -0.17 22.99 -20.77
C GLN A 37 0.47 21.92 -21.68
N GLN A 38 0.15 20.64 -21.47
CA GLN A 38 0.76 19.50 -22.17
C GLN A 38 2.27 19.36 -21.94
N GLN A 39 2.81 20.03 -20.92
CA GLN A 39 4.19 19.83 -20.51
C GLN A 39 4.37 18.41 -19.97
N GLU A 40 5.40 17.73 -20.46
CA GLU A 40 5.73 16.37 -20.06
C GLU A 40 6.61 16.36 -18.81
N TYR A 41 6.34 15.43 -17.91
CA TYR A 41 7.08 15.17 -16.68
C TYR A 41 7.35 13.68 -16.53
N LEU A 42 8.61 13.32 -16.31
CA LEU A 42 8.98 11.97 -15.90
C LEU A 42 8.58 11.76 -14.44
N ASP A 43 7.72 10.78 -14.16
CA ASP A 43 7.35 10.44 -12.80
C ASP A 43 8.37 9.49 -12.14
N CYS A 44 9.21 10.05 -11.28
CA CYS A 44 10.17 9.30 -10.47
C CYS A 44 9.62 8.89 -9.09
N ILE A 45 8.36 9.19 -8.79
CA ILE A 45 7.71 8.87 -7.51
C ILE A 45 6.85 7.60 -7.61
N ALA A 46 6.18 7.40 -8.74
CA ALA A 46 5.31 6.26 -9.03
C ALA A 46 4.34 5.95 -7.89
N ALA A 47 3.66 6.99 -7.35
CA ALA A 47 2.78 6.90 -6.18
C ALA A 47 3.45 6.19 -4.98
N TYR A 48 4.70 6.53 -4.66
CA TYR A 48 5.54 5.88 -3.64
C TYR A 48 5.76 4.38 -3.91
N GLY A 49 5.88 4.00 -5.19
CA GLY A 49 6.06 2.62 -5.61
C GLY A 49 4.77 1.79 -5.72
N ALA A 50 3.61 2.40 -5.54
CA ALA A 50 2.32 1.73 -5.68
C ALA A 50 1.83 1.65 -7.14
N LEU A 51 2.60 2.18 -8.11
CA LEU A 51 2.26 2.19 -9.53
C LEU A 51 3.31 1.41 -10.36
N PRO A 52 3.47 0.10 -10.15
CA PRO A 52 4.56 -0.68 -10.76
C PRO A 52 4.43 -0.86 -12.27
N PHE A 53 3.23 -0.71 -12.84
CA PHE A 53 2.97 -0.88 -14.27
C PHE A 53 2.88 0.44 -15.05
N GLY A 54 3.15 1.56 -14.40
CA GLY A 54 2.99 2.89 -14.99
C GLY A 54 1.54 3.32 -15.17
N TYR A 55 1.37 4.43 -15.88
CA TYR A 55 0.07 5.04 -16.14
C TYR A 55 -0.64 4.40 -17.34
N ASN A 56 -1.88 4.00 -17.15
CA ASN A 56 -2.78 3.53 -18.19
C ASN A 56 -2.19 2.39 -19.06
N PRO A 57 -1.68 1.28 -18.49
CA PRO A 57 -1.19 0.17 -19.27
C PRO A 57 -2.33 -0.43 -20.12
N PRO A 58 -2.15 -0.56 -21.44
CA PRO A 58 -3.23 -0.97 -22.34
C PRO A 58 -3.76 -2.37 -22.02
N GLU A 59 -2.89 -3.28 -21.59
CA GLU A 59 -3.26 -4.65 -21.27
C GLU A 59 -4.26 -4.73 -20.09
N ILE A 60 -4.12 -3.84 -19.11
CA ILE A 60 -5.06 -3.77 -17.97
C ILE A 60 -6.42 -3.23 -18.44
N TRP A 61 -6.41 -2.19 -19.28
CA TRP A 61 -7.65 -1.65 -19.82
C TRP A 61 -8.37 -2.65 -20.73
N GLU A 62 -7.64 -3.37 -21.57
CA GLU A 62 -8.21 -4.44 -22.41
C GLU A 62 -8.86 -5.53 -21.54
N ALA A 63 -8.20 -5.97 -20.47
CA ALA A 63 -8.76 -6.95 -19.54
C ALA A 63 -10.05 -6.43 -18.85
N LEU A 64 -10.08 -5.15 -18.43
CA LEU A 64 -11.26 -4.53 -17.82
C LEU A 64 -12.42 -4.41 -18.81
N HIS A 65 -12.17 -3.99 -20.05
CA HIS A 65 -13.19 -3.98 -21.12
C HIS A 65 -13.71 -5.39 -21.43
N GLY A 66 -12.84 -6.42 -21.32
CA GLY A 66 -13.25 -7.81 -21.43
C GLY A 66 -14.24 -8.21 -20.32
N VAL A 67 -14.00 -7.82 -19.08
CA VAL A 67 -14.93 -8.06 -17.96
C VAL A 67 -16.26 -7.36 -18.19
N GLU A 68 -16.24 -6.10 -18.61
CA GLU A 68 -17.43 -5.30 -18.92
C GLU A 68 -18.26 -5.95 -20.06
N SER A 69 -17.62 -6.31 -21.17
CA SER A 69 -18.30 -6.89 -22.34
C SER A 69 -18.93 -8.24 -22.08
N ARG A 70 -18.36 -9.03 -21.18
CA ARG A 70 -18.93 -10.33 -20.72
C ARG A 70 -19.95 -10.17 -19.60
N GLN A 71 -20.18 -8.95 -19.11
CA GLN A 71 -21.07 -8.66 -17.98
C GLN A 71 -20.72 -9.51 -16.74
N GLU A 72 -19.43 -9.72 -16.50
CA GLU A 72 -18.97 -10.47 -15.33
C GLU A 72 -19.38 -9.76 -14.03
N PRO A 73 -19.92 -10.52 -13.05
CA PRO A 73 -20.32 -9.90 -11.79
C PRO A 73 -19.10 -9.39 -11.02
N SER A 74 -19.12 -8.11 -10.66
CA SER A 74 -18.00 -7.44 -10.00
C SER A 74 -17.83 -7.82 -8.52
N PHE A 75 -18.91 -8.24 -7.87
CA PHE A 75 -18.90 -8.52 -6.43
C PHE A 75 -20.04 -9.49 -6.05
N ILE A 76 -19.66 -10.72 -5.75
CA ILE A 76 -20.61 -11.74 -5.30
C ILE A 76 -20.14 -12.31 -3.97
N GLN A 77 -20.93 -12.13 -2.90
CA GLN A 77 -20.65 -12.74 -1.61
C GLN A 77 -21.92 -13.23 -0.92
N PRO A 78 -21.88 -14.41 -0.27
CA PRO A 78 -20.75 -15.36 -0.23
C PRO A 78 -20.64 -16.19 -1.51
N SER A 79 -19.47 -16.23 -2.13
CA SER A 79 -19.23 -17.05 -3.33
C SER A 79 -17.74 -17.38 -3.49
N LEU A 80 -17.44 -18.36 -4.33
CA LEU A 80 -16.09 -18.62 -4.82
C LEU A 80 -15.77 -17.62 -5.93
N LEU A 81 -14.89 -16.67 -5.65
CA LEU A 81 -14.49 -15.62 -6.59
C LEU A 81 -13.45 -16.16 -7.57
N GLU A 82 -13.87 -16.48 -8.79
CA GLU A 82 -13.03 -17.13 -9.80
C GLU A 82 -11.80 -16.28 -10.16
N ALA A 83 -11.97 -14.99 -10.44
CA ALA A 83 -10.87 -14.10 -10.78
C ALA A 83 -9.83 -13.99 -9.65
N ALA A 84 -10.28 -13.93 -8.39
CA ALA A 84 -9.39 -13.92 -7.22
C ALA A 84 -8.63 -15.26 -7.08
N GLY A 85 -9.32 -16.38 -7.30
CA GLY A 85 -8.73 -17.72 -7.30
C GLY A 85 -7.64 -17.87 -8.37
N ASN A 86 -7.93 -17.44 -9.59
CA ASN A 86 -6.99 -17.47 -10.71
C ASN A 86 -5.75 -16.59 -10.44
N LEU A 87 -5.94 -15.38 -9.92
CA LEU A 87 -4.83 -14.52 -9.53
C LEU A 87 -3.99 -15.15 -8.39
N ALA A 88 -4.65 -15.71 -7.37
CA ALA A 88 -3.96 -16.40 -6.28
C ALA A 88 -3.10 -17.57 -6.77
N ALA A 89 -3.61 -18.38 -7.71
CA ALA A 89 -2.85 -19.47 -8.32
C ALA A 89 -1.58 -18.96 -9.01
N ARG A 90 -1.70 -17.90 -9.81
CA ARG A 90 -0.54 -17.27 -10.48
C ARG A 90 0.47 -16.68 -9.50
N LEU A 91 0.02 -16.06 -8.42
CA LEU A 91 0.91 -15.53 -7.39
C LEU A 91 1.68 -16.64 -6.67
N VAL A 92 1.03 -17.77 -6.38
CA VAL A 92 1.68 -18.93 -5.75
C VAL A 92 2.74 -19.55 -6.66
N GLU A 93 2.55 -19.57 -7.98
CA GLU A 93 3.54 -20.07 -8.95
C GLU A 93 4.89 -19.31 -8.87
N VAL A 94 4.85 -18.00 -8.59
CA VAL A 94 6.05 -17.14 -8.52
C VAL A 94 6.51 -16.85 -7.09
N ALA A 95 5.76 -17.32 -6.10
CA ALA A 95 6.08 -17.11 -4.70
C ALA A 95 7.21 -18.03 -4.22
N PRO A 96 7.94 -17.68 -3.16
CA PRO A 96 8.90 -18.58 -2.53
C PRO A 96 8.27 -19.92 -2.14
N VAL A 97 9.07 -20.99 -2.23
CA VAL A 97 8.62 -22.35 -1.89
C VAL A 97 8.04 -22.41 -0.48
N GLY A 98 6.86 -22.98 -0.35
CA GLY A 98 6.14 -23.12 0.93
C GLY A 98 4.99 -22.13 1.12
N LEU A 99 4.93 -21.04 0.35
CA LEU A 99 3.78 -20.14 0.33
C LEU A 99 2.73 -20.69 -0.64
N LYS A 100 1.58 -21.11 -0.11
CA LYS A 100 0.55 -21.84 -0.87
C LYS A 100 -0.82 -21.15 -0.89
N GLN A 101 -0.95 -20.05 -0.18
CA GLN A 101 -2.22 -19.33 -0.03
C GLN A 101 -1.99 -17.82 -0.11
N VAL A 102 -2.99 -17.11 -0.62
CA VAL A 102 -2.97 -15.66 -0.78
C VAL A 102 -4.15 -15.06 -0.04
N THR A 103 -3.91 -13.98 0.69
CA THR A 103 -4.95 -13.13 1.27
C THR A 103 -4.91 -11.78 0.56
N PHE A 104 -6.00 -11.41 -0.09
CA PHE A 104 -6.14 -10.10 -0.71
C PHE A 104 -6.62 -9.05 0.27
N ALA A 105 -6.14 -7.83 0.12
CA ALA A 105 -6.53 -6.66 0.89
C ALA A 105 -6.64 -5.43 -0.03
N ASN A 106 -7.32 -4.38 0.41
CA ASN A 106 -7.50 -3.16 -0.39
C ASN A 106 -6.31 -2.20 -0.30
N SER A 107 -5.40 -2.42 0.65
CA SER A 107 -4.21 -1.59 0.82
C SER A 107 -3.06 -2.38 1.46
N GLY A 108 -1.82 -1.87 1.30
CA GLY A 108 -0.67 -2.43 2.00
C GLY A 108 -0.80 -2.39 3.53
N ALA A 109 -1.42 -1.34 4.08
CA ALA A 109 -1.69 -1.26 5.52
C ALA A 109 -2.63 -2.37 5.99
N GLU A 110 -3.71 -2.68 5.25
CA GLU A 110 -4.60 -3.80 5.56
C GLU A 110 -3.91 -5.15 5.45
N ALA A 111 -3.05 -5.35 4.44
CA ALA A 111 -2.26 -6.56 4.31
C ALA A 111 -1.33 -6.76 5.51
N VAL A 112 -0.69 -5.69 5.99
CA VAL A 112 0.15 -5.70 7.21
C VAL A 112 -0.67 -6.01 8.46
N GLU A 113 -1.87 -5.41 8.60
CA GLU A 113 -2.79 -5.74 9.72
C GLU A 113 -3.21 -7.22 9.70
N ALA A 114 -3.52 -7.76 8.51
CA ALA A 114 -3.84 -9.17 8.35
C ALA A 114 -2.65 -10.06 8.76
N ALA A 115 -1.42 -9.70 8.36
CA ALA A 115 -0.21 -10.41 8.73
C ALA A 115 -0.01 -10.44 10.26
N PHE A 116 -0.19 -9.31 10.95
CA PHE A 116 -0.09 -9.27 12.43
C PHE A 116 -1.12 -10.20 13.10
N LYS A 117 -2.35 -10.18 12.62
CA LYS A 117 -3.42 -11.04 13.14
C LYS A 117 -3.09 -12.52 12.93
N LEU A 118 -2.65 -12.89 11.73
CA LEU A 118 -2.26 -14.26 11.41
C LEU A 118 -1.07 -14.73 12.25
N CYS A 119 -0.03 -13.90 12.38
CA CYS A 119 1.13 -14.20 13.20
C CYS A 119 0.73 -14.46 14.68
N ARG A 120 -0.06 -13.56 15.27
CA ARG A 120 -0.54 -13.71 16.64
C ARG A 120 -1.41 -14.95 16.83
N ALA A 121 -2.34 -15.18 15.93
CA ALA A 121 -3.22 -16.35 15.97
C ALA A 121 -2.46 -17.67 15.83
N LYS A 122 -1.44 -17.70 14.96
CA LYS A 122 -0.64 -18.92 14.73
C LYS A 122 0.34 -19.22 15.85
N THR A 123 0.95 -18.18 16.43
CA THR A 123 2.04 -18.35 17.40
C THR A 123 1.58 -18.25 18.87
N GLY A 124 0.43 -17.66 19.13
CA GLY A 124 0.00 -17.25 20.46
C GLY A 124 0.80 -16.10 21.07
N LYS A 125 1.82 -15.60 20.36
CA LYS A 125 2.69 -14.52 20.84
C LYS A 125 2.10 -13.15 20.47
N MET A 126 2.11 -12.22 21.43
CA MET A 126 1.55 -10.88 21.23
C MET A 126 2.52 -9.88 20.62
N ASN A 127 3.84 -10.10 20.80
CA ASN A 127 4.84 -9.16 20.37
C ASN A 127 5.07 -9.21 18.84
N ILE A 128 5.11 -8.04 18.24
CA ILE A 128 5.50 -7.81 16.85
C ILE A 128 6.78 -6.98 16.87
N LEU A 129 7.81 -7.45 16.21
CA LEU A 129 9.06 -6.72 16.03
C LEU A 129 9.08 -6.06 14.65
N SER A 130 9.51 -4.83 14.59
CA SER A 130 9.76 -4.08 13.36
C SER A 130 11.09 -3.33 13.50
N THR A 131 11.55 -2.70 12.43
CA THR A 131 12.79 -1.94 12.48
C THR A 131 12.56 -0.44 12.61
N THR A 132 13.48 0.25 13.24
CA THR A 132 13.53 1.71 13.21
C THR A 132 13.64 2.21 11.76
N ASN A 133 13.06 3.36 11.46
CA ASN A 133 12.98 3.96 10.12
C ASN A 133 12.24 3.12 9.06
N SER A 134 11.48 2.09 9.47
CA SER A 134 10.61 1.35 8.58
C SER A 134 9.27 2.04 8.36
N PHE A 135 8.58 1.68 7.28
CA PHE A 135 7.21 2.12 7.01
C PHE A 135 6.31 0.91 6.69
N HIS A 136 5.22 0.77 7.44
CA HIS A 136 4.27 -0.34 7.30
C HIS A 136 2.83 0.10 7.03
N GLY A 137 2.54 1.37 7.11
CA GLY A 137 1.22 1.94 6.88
C GLY A 137 0.82 2.95 7.96
N LYS A 138 -0.43 3.41 7.88
CA LYS A 138 -0.97 4.47 8.74
C LYS A 138 -2.23 4.08 9.50
N THR A 139 -2.75 2.85 9.36
CA THR A 139 -3.72 2.28 10.31
C THR A 139 -3.07 2.10 11.67
N LEU A 140 -3.80 2.05 12.76
CA LEU A 140 -3.22 2.07 14.11
C LEU A 140 -2.21 0.94 14.35
N GLY A 141 -2.49 -0.28 13.89
CA GLY A 141 -1.53 -1.39 14.00
C GLY A 141 -0.34 -1.24 13.07
N ALA A 142 -0.57 -0.92 11.79
CA ALA A 142 0.52 -0.68 10.84
C ALA A 142 1.38 0.53 11.24
N LEU A 143 0.75 1.60 11.78
CA LEU A 143 1.45 2.75 12.35
C LEU A 143 2.29 2.36 13.56
N SER A 144 1.80 1.42 14.37
CA SER A 144 2.53 0.92 15.55
C SER A 144 3.81 0.16 15.17
N ALA A 145 3.82 -0.48 14.00
CA ALA A 145 5.01 -1.12 13.43
C ALA A 145 5.90 -0.14 12.66
N THR A 146 5.37 0.99 12.19
CA THR A 146 6.13 2.01 11.45
C THR A 146 7.17 2.67 12.36
N GLY A 147 8.45 2.53 12.02
CA GLY A 147 9.60 2.91 12.84
C GLY A 147 9.91 4.41 12.87
N ASN A 148 8.88 5.26 12.94
CA ASN A 148 9.02 6.71 13.00
C ASN A 148 8.12 7.32 14.09
N ILE A 149 8.75 7.74 15.16
CA ILE A 149 8.07 8.30 16.33
C ILE A 149 7.27 9.57 16.04
N SER A 150 7.71 10.38 15.05
CA SER A 150 7.00 11.60 14.68
C SER A 150 5.63 11.31 14.07
N TYR A 151 5.47 10.17 13.40
CA TYR A 151 4.19 9.72 12.86
C TYR A 151 3.27 9.12 13.93
N GLN A 152 3.83 8.56 14.99
CA GLN A 152 3.11 7.83 16.02
C GLN A 152 2.55 8.71 17.13
N LYS A 153 3.33 9.71 17.56
CA LYS A 153 3.09 10.48 18.78
C LYS A 153 1.68 11.11 18.88
N ALA A 154 1.17 11.65 17.78
CA ALA A 154 -0.14 12.31 17.77
C ALA A 154 -1.33 11.35 17.86
N PHE A 155 -1.12 10.05 17.64
CA PHE A 155 -2.18 9.05 17.49
C PHE A 155 -2.16 7.95 18.56
N GLY A 156 -1.35 8.12 19.61
CA GLY A 156 -1.25 7.12 20.67
C GLY A 156 -0.59 5.80 20.23
N ALA A 157 0.19 5.84 19.16
CA ALA A 157 1.01 4.69 18.74
C ALA A 157 2.42 4.78 19.38
N PRO A 158 3.15 3.65 19.51
CA PRO A 158 2.73 2.30 19.20
C PRO A 158 1.76 1.71 20.22
N ALA A 159 0.86 0.84 19.74
CA ALA A 159 0.01 0.02 20.58
C ALA A 159 0.85 -1.02 21.35
N ASN A 160 0.29 -1.59 22.44
CA ASN A 160 0.95 -2.62 23.22
C ASN A 160 1.33 -3.83 22.36
N GLY A 161 2.54 -4.37 22.61
CA GLY A 161 3.07 -5.52 21.90
C GLY A 161 3.83 -5.17 20.61
N PHE A 162 4.04 -3.90 20.29
CA PHE A 162 4.93 -3.49 19.19
C PHE A 162 6.26 -3.02 19.76
N LYS A 163 7.35 -3.51 19.16
CA LYS A 163 8.72 -3.16 19.52
C LYS A 163 9.53 -2.88 18.25
N GLN A 164 10.46 -1.96 18.36
CA GLN A 164 11.33 -1.57 17.28
C GLN A 164 12.79 -1.83 17.65
N ILE A 165 13.53 -2.38 16.70
CA ILE A 165 14.96 -2.67 16.81
C ILE A 165 15.70 -2.00 15.65
N PRO A 166 17.01 -1.71 15.76
CA PRO A 166 17.78 -1.23 14.62
C PRO A 166 17.79 -2.25 13.47
N TYR A 167 17.74 -1.76 12.23
CA TYR A 167 17.86 -2.62 11.05
C TYR A 167 19.24 -3.30 11.00
N GLY A 168 19.27 -4.61 10.82
CA GLY A 168 20.52 -5.39 10.75
C GLY A 168 21.15 -5.73 12.11
N ASP A 169 20.58 -5.30 13.22
CA ASP A 169 21.07 -5.63 14.57
C ASP A 169 20.53 -7.01 15.00
N ILE A 170 21.35 -8.04 14.75
CA ILE A 170 21.02 -9.43 15.10
C ILE A 170 20.99 -9.63 16.63
N GLN A 171 21.86 -8.96 17.39
CA GLN A 171 21.88 -9.06 18.85
C GLN A 171 20.62 -8.50 19.47
N ALA A 172 20.16 -7.34 18.96
CA ALA A 172 18.86 -6.80 19.38
C ALA A 172 17.71 -7.75 19.03
N LEU A 173 17.73 -8.40 17.86
CA LEU A 173 16.70 -9.39 17.50
C LEU A 173 16.72 -10.58 18.47
N GLU A 174 17.88 -11.17 18.74
CA GLU A 174 18.04 -12.33 19.63
C GLU A 174 17.55 -12.05 21.06
N SER A 175 17.66 -10.80 21.52
CA SER A 175 17.19 -10.41 22.86
C SER A 175 15.66 -10.48 23.04
N TYR A 176 14.90 -10.60 21.94
CA TYR A 176 13.43 -10.71 21.93
C TYR A 176 12.91 -12.11 21.59
N LEU A 177 13.76 -13.06 21.22
CA LEU A 177 13.39 -14.43 20.88
C LEU A 177 13.37 -15.32 22.12
#